data_65fa604ba6d9401cd9cf456130d40c8f
#
_entry.id   65fa604ba6d9401cd9cf456130d40c8f
#
_cell.length_a   1.000
_cell.length_b   1.000
_cell.length_c   1.000
_cell.angle_alpha   90.00
_cell.angle_beta   90.00
_cell.angle_gamma   90.00
#
_symmetry.space_group_name_H-M   'P 1'
#
loop_
_entity.id
_entity.type
_entity.pdbx_description
1 polymer ?
#
loop_
_entity_poly.entity_id
_entity_poly.type
_entity_poly.pdbx_seq_one_letter_code
_entity_poly.pdbx_strand_id
1 'polypeptide(L)'
;MAASASSPNTAHLALPFFDDAHRALADGLLPWADAQEVDEHDDRAACREWVQRLGAGGWLRYCVPGSSGGALERLDSRALVLLRETLAYHSPLADFAFAMQGLGSGSITLAGTPQQHADYLTAVAKGSKIAAFALSEPEAGSDVGAMAMRAEATADGWKLDGEKTWISNGGIADFYCVFAKTDPAGGTRGITAFIVDAKTPGLDTSAHIDVMAPHPLATLRFENCVVPRTAQLGELNGGFKLAMRTLDIFRASVAGAALGMGRRALAEAIAHSKKRRMFGQTLADFQLTQAKLGEMAALIDGAALLTYRAAWMRDDAERRGAPAVGDVSAAAAMAKMCATENASRVIDMALQMHGGLGVKVGTKVESLYRDIRSLRIYEGATEVQQLIIGKSVLRG
;
A
#
# COMPACT_ATOMS: atom_id res chain seq x y z
N MET A 1 -13.54 -19.99 -20.90
CA MET A 1 -12.52 -20.32 -19.88
C MET A 1 -11.24 -19.60 -20.25
N ALA A 2 -10.87 -18.55 -19.53
CA ALA A 2 -9.56 -17.94 -19.65
C ALA A 2 -8.53 -18.97 -19.17
N ALA A 3 -7.47 -19.20 -19.95
CA ALA A 3 -6.36 -20.04 -19.49
C ALA A 3 -5.79 -19.36 -18.22
N SER A 4 -5.81 -20.07 -17.10
CA SER A 4 -5.16 -19.64 -15.86
C SER A 4 -3.73 -19.21 -16.18
N ALA A 5 -3.38 -17.96 -15.85
CA ALA A 5 -1.98 -17.56 -15.88
C ALA A 5 -1.24 -18.49 -14.91
N SER A 6 -0.07 -18.97 -15.32
CA SER A 6 0.77 -19.82 -14.47
C SER A 6 1.00 -19.15 -13.12
N SER A 7 1.03 -19.93 -12.04
CA SER A 7 1.37 -19.44 -10.69
C SER A 7 2.64 -18.56 -10.73
N PRO A 8 2.74 -17.52 -9.87
CA PRO A 8 3.91 -16.64 -9.86
C PRO A 8 5.18 -17.42 -9.59
N ASN A 9 6.28 -17.02 -10.23
CA ASN A 9 7.61 -17.60 -9.98
C ASN A 9 8.09 -17.20 -8.57
N THR A 10 8.39 -18.20 -7.74
CA THR A 10 8.83 -18.03 -6.34
C THR A 10 10.34 -18.23 -6.14
N ALA A 11 11.13 -18.36 -7.21
CA ALA A 11 12.58 -18.61 -7.11
C ALA A 11 13.33 -17.54 -6.29
N HIS A 12 12.82 -16.33 -6.23
CA HIS A 12 13.38 -15.24 -5.42
C HIS A 12 13.36 -15.53 -3.91
N LEU A 13 12.47 -16.40 -3.43
CA LEU A 13 12.41 -16.80 -2.01
C LEU A 13 13.64 -17.60 -1.56
N ALA A 14 14.44 -18.15 -2.49
CA ALA A 14 15.72 -18.77 -2.20
C ALA A 14 16.85 -17.74 -1.94
N LEU A 15 16.63 -16.45 -2.22
CA LEU A 15 17.61 -15.40 -1.97
C LEU A 15 17.81 -15.15 -0.47
N PRO A 16 18.99 -14.65 -0.06
CA PRO A 16 19.34 -14.48 1.36
C PRO A 16 18.52 -13.42 2.10
N PHE A 17 17.63 -12.71 1.42
CA PHE A 17 16.71 -11.75 2.03
C PHE A 17 15.59 -12.42 2.85
N PHE A 18 15.28 -13.70 2.58
CA PHE A 18 14.11 -14.38 3.12
C PHE A 18 14.49 -15.53 4.05
N ASP A 19 13.80 -15.60 5.18
CA ASP A 19 13.90 -16.67 6.18
C ASP A 19 12.81 -17.74 5.95
N ASP A 20 12.85 -18.85 6.69
CA ASP A 20 11.84 -19.92 6.58
C ASP A 20 10.42 -19.45 6.85
N ALA A 21 10.24 -18.47 7.76
CA ALA A 21 8.92 -17.87 8.02
C ALA A 21 8.31 -17.17 6.79
N HIS A 22 9.15 -16.55 5.95
CA HIS A 22 8.72 -15.90 4.71
C HIS A 22 8.36 -16.92 3.64
N ARG A 23 9.10 -18.03 3.57
CA ARG A 23 8.79 -19.15 2.66
C ARG A 23 7.48 -19.81 3.05
N ALA A 24 7.28 -20.11 4.33
CA ALA A 24 6.04 -20.66 4.84
C ALA A 24 4.83 -19.72 4.61
N LEU A 25 5.02 -18.39 4.76
CA LEU A 25 4.01 -17.40 4.42
C LEU A 25 3.61 -17.50 2.94
N ALA A 26 4.58 -17.52 2.03
CA ALA A 26 4.32 -17.61 0.59
C ALA A 26 3.65 -18.92 0.20
N ASP A 27 4.07 -20.04 0.78
CA ASP A 27 3.50 -21.38 0.54
C ASP A 27 2.02 -21.45 0.95
N GLY A 28 1.62 -20.72 2.00
CA GLY A 28 0.22 -20.63 2.41
C GLY A 28 -0.59 -19.60 1.62
N LEU A 29 0.01 -18.45 1.31
CA LEU A 29 -0.68 -17.33 0.69
C LEU A 29 -1.00 -17.58 -0.79
N LEU A 30 -0.06 -18.15 -1.55
CA LEU A 30 -0.22 -18.36 -2.99
C LEU A 30 -1.47 -19.18 -3.34
N PRO A 31 -1.67 -20.40 -2.79
CA PRO A 31 -2.87 -21.18 -3.10
C PRO A 31 -4.14 -20.52 -2.55
N TRP A 32 -4.06 -19.80 -1.43
CA TRP A 32 -5.20 -19.07 -0.90
C TRP A 32 -5.63 -17.94 -1.86
N ALA A 33 -4.68 -17.12 -2.32
CA ALA A 33 -4.97 -16.01 -3.22
C ALA A 33 -5.49 -16.48 -4.58
N ASP A 34 -4.96 -17.58 -5.12
CA ASP A 34 -5.38 -18.18 -6.39
C ASP A 34 -6.83 -18.71 -6.34
N ALA A 35 -7.28 -19.11 -5.14
CA ALA A 35 -8.63 -19.61 -4.92
C ALA A 35 -9.70 -18.52 -4.70
N GLN A 36 -9.31 -17.24 -4.61
CA GLN A 36 -10.26 -16.17 -4.33
C GLN A 36 -10.86 -15.62 -5.63
N GLU A 37 -12.19 -15.48 -5.61
CA GLU A 37 -12.96 -14.77 -6.64
C GLU A 37 -13.86 -13.75 -5.94
N VAL A 38 -13.71 -12.47 -6.26
CA VAL A 38 -14.53 -11.35 -5.77
C VAL A 38 -15.01 -10.54 -6.97
N ASP A 39 -16.27 -10.17 -6.98
CA ASP A 39 -16.81 -9.25 -7.96
C ASP A 39 -16.41 -7.80 -7.60
N GLU A 40 -15.56 -7.21 -8.42
CA GLU A 40 -14.97 -5.90 -8.18
C GLU A 40 -15.69 -4.74 -8.93
N HIS A 41 -16.92 -4.96 -9.41
CA HIS A 41 -17.69 -3.91 -10.10
C HIS A 41 -18.09 -2.76 -9.15
N ASP A 42 -18.45 -3.08 -7.90
CA ASP A 42 -18.60 -2.10 -6.82
C ASP A 42 -17.34 -2.17 -5.94
N ASP A 43 -16.44 -1.24 -6.13
CA ASP A 43 -15.15 -1.22 -5.45
C ASP A 43 -15.27 -1.12 -3.92
N ARG A 44 -16.32 -0.45 -3.41
CA ARG A 44 -16.57 -0.29 -1.97
C ARG A 44 -17.08 -1.58 -1.35
N ALA A 45 -18.03 -2.25 -2.00
CA ALA A 45 -18.52 -3.55 -1.55
C ALA A 45 -17.42 -4.62 -1.64
N ALA A 46 -16.70 -4.66 -2.76
CA ALA A 46 -15.60 -5.59 -2.98
C ALA A 46 -14.45 -5.38 -1.98
N CYS A 47 -14.10 -4.14 -1.66
CA CYS A 47 -13.05 -3.86 -0.68
C CYS A 47 -13.45 -4.33 0.74
N ARG A 48 -14.72 -4.15 1.15
CA ARG A 48 -15.24 -4.73 2.42
C ARG A 48 -15.15 -6.25 2.41
N GLU A 49 -15.53 -6.89 1.31
CA GLU A 49 -15.44 -8.34 1.16
C GLU A 49 -14.01 -8.82 1.22
N TRP A 50 -13.07 -8.13 0.54
CA TRP A 50 -11.64 -8.44 0.63
C TRP A 50 -11.11 -8.35 2.06
N VAL A 51 -11.46 -7.29 2.81
CA VAL A 51 -11.04 -7.17 4.22
C VAL A 51 -11.56 -8.34 5.06
N GLN A 52 -12.83 -8.75 4.87
CA GLN A 52 -13.41 -9.90 5.58
C GLN A 52 -12.69 -11.20 5.22
N ARG A 53 -12.46 -11.49 3.93
CA ARG A 53 -11.77 -12.68 3.46
C ARG A 53 -10.31 -12.73 3.93
N LEU A 54 -9.59 -11.62 3.86
CA LEU A 54 -8.22 -11.49 4.36
C LEU A 54 -8.15 -11.71 5.88
N GLY A 55 -9.14 -11.18 6.63
CA GLY A 55 -9.27 -11.41 8.06
C GLY A 55 -9.54 -12.88 8.39
N ALA A 56 -10.51 -13.50 7.72
CA ALA A 56 -10.84 -14.91 7.89
C ALA A 56 -9.68 -15.85 7.51
N GLY A 57 -8.90 -15.50 6.47
CA GLY A 57 -7.68 -16.20 6.07
C GLY A 57 -6.49 -15.98 7.01
N GLY A 58 -6.61 -15.05 7.98
CA GLY A 58 -5.54 -14.72 8.91
C GLY A 58 -4.44 -13.81 8.35
N TRP A 59 -4.59 -13.31 7.12
CA TRP A 59 -3.57 -12.50 6.44
C TRP A 59 -3.47 -11.09 7.02
N LEU A 60 -4.55 -10.51 7.55
CA LEU A 60 -4.50 -9.21 8.21
C LEU A 60 -3.73 -9.22 9.53
N ARG A 61 -3.43 -10.38 10.10
CA ARG A 61 -2.57 -10.50 11.28
C ARG A 61 -1.13 -10.02 11.01
N TYR A 62 -0.71 -9.90 9.77
CA TYR A 62 0.57 -9.30 9.40
C TYR A 62 0.56 -7.76 9.41
N CYS A 63 -0.61 -7.14 9.55
CA CYS A 63 -0.75 -5.68 9.66
C CYS A 63 -0.55 -5.14 11.08
N VAL A 64 -0.49 -6.01 12.10
CA VAL A 64 -0.39 -5.62 13.51
C VAL A 64 0.66 -6.45 14.26
N PRO A 65 1.20 -5.97 15.39
CA PRO A 65 2.18 -6.73 16.17
C PRO A 65 1.54 -7.89 16.93
N GLY A 66 2.34 -8.87 17.32
CA GLY A 66 1.91 -10.07 18.07
C GLY A 66 1.15 -9.76 19.35
N SER A 67 1.51 -8.71 20.07
CA SER A 67 0.80 -8.23 21.27
C SER A 67 -0.66 -7.83 21.01
N SER A 68 -1.03 -7.59 19.75
CA SER A 68 -2.40 -7.24 19.31
C SER A 68 -3.04 -8.33 18.43
N GLY A 69 -2.53 -9.57 18.49
CA GLY A 69 -3.04 -10.70 17.71
C GLY A 69 -2.35 -10.88 16.37
N GLY A 70 -1.24 -10.22 16.14
CA GLY A 70 -0.42 -10.34 14.92
C GLY A 70 0.13 -11.74 14.71
N ALA A 71 0.53 -12.03 13.46
CA ALA A 71 1.18 -13.27 13.08
C ALA A 71 2.66 -13.31 13.48
N LEU A 72 3.30 -12.16 13.56
CA LEU A 72 4.69 -11.97 13.94
C LEU A 72 4.77 -11.06 15.17
N GLU A 73 5.86 -11.15 15.92
CA GLU A 73 6.07 -10.31 17.12
C GLU A 73 6.01 -8.82 16.77
N ARG A 74 6.58 -8.44 15.62
CA ARG A 74 6.65 -7.06 15.10
C ARG A 74 6.20 -7.02 13.66
N LEU A 75 5.94 -5.81 13.12
CA LEU A 75 5.73 -5.61 11.70
C LEU A 75 7.03 -5.95 10.95
N ASP A 76 6.94 -6.90 10.03
CA ASP A 76 8.05 -7.34 9.19
C ASP A 76 7.85 -6.84 7.76
N SER A 77 8.77 -6.01 7.26
CA SER A 77 8.67 -5.39 5.95
C SER A 77 8.77 -6.38 4.81
N ARG A 78 9.52 -7.47 4.99
CA ARG A 78 9.64 -8.54 3.98
C ARG A 78 8.34 -9.30 3.85
N ALA A 79 7.69 -9.61 4.98
CA ALA A 79 6.36 -10.23 4.97
C ALA A 79 5.33 -9.31 4.30
N LEU A 80 5.32 -8.00 4.62
CA LEU A 80 4.44 -7.03 3.97
C LEU A 80 4.67 -6.95 2.46
N VAL A 81 5.93 -6.94 2.01
CA VAL A 81 6.28 -6.96 0.58
C VAL A 81 5.74 -8.21 -0.10
N LEU A 82 5.96 -9.40 0.48
CA LEU A 82 5.51 -10.67 -0.11
C LEU A 82 3.98 -10.76 -0.18
N LEU A 83 3.28 -10.32 0.88
CA LEU A 83 1.81 -10.25 0.90
C LEU A 83 1.30 -9.36 -0.21
N ARG A 84 1.81 -8.14 -0.33
CA ARG A 84 1.39 -7.19 -1.34
C ARG A 84 1.76 -7.63 -2.76
N GLU A 85 2.94 -8.20 -2.97
CA GLU A 85 3.35 -8.75 -4.26
C GLU A 85 2.41 -9.87 -4.71
N THR A 86 2.09 -10.81 -3.81
CA THR A 86 1.19 -11.92 -4.13
C THR A 86 -0.24 -11.45 -4.36
N LEU A 87 -0.79 -10.62 -3.47
CA LEU A 87 -2.16 -10.12 -3.61
C LEU A 87 -2.32 -9.30 -4.89
N ALA A 88 -1.41 -8.37 -5.19
CA ALA A 88 -1.46 -7.54 -6.39
C ALA A 88 -1.28 -8.33 -7.70
N TYR A 89 -0.61 -9.49 -7.65
CA TYR A 89 -0.54 -10.39 -8.80
C TYR A 89 -1.91 -10.95 -9.17
N HIS A 90 -2.75 -11.26 -8.18
CA HIS A 90 -4.09 -11.82 -8.37
C HIS A 90 -5.15 -10.73 -8.55
N SER A 91 -5.24 -9.81 -7.58
CA SER A 91 -6.15 -8.66 -7.59
C SER A 91 -5.47 -7.42 -6.96
N PRO A 92 -5.30 -6.32 -7.72
CA PRO A 92 -4.84 -5.06 -7.16
C PRO A 92 -5.74 -4.51 -6.04
N LEU A 93 -7.07 -4.75 -6.09
CA LEU A 93 -7.99 -4.34 -5.05
C LEU A 93 -7.82 -5.17 -3.76
N ALA A 94 -7.47 -6.46 -3.86
CA ALA A 94 -7.10 -7.27 -2.69
C ALA A 94 -5.83 -6.74 -2.00
N ASP A 95 -4.81 -6.36 -2.78
CA ASP A 95 -3.62 -5.68 -2.25
C ASP A 95 -3.99 -4.37 -1.56
N PHE A 96 -4.82 -3.56 -2.20
CA PHE A 96 -5.27 -2.30 -1.63
C PHE A 96 -5.99 -2.51 -0.29
N ALA A 97 -6.95 -3.44 -0.23
CA ALA A 97 -7.68 -3.76 1.00
C ALA A 97 -6.72 -4.19 2.13
N PHE A 98 -5.72 -5.01 1.82
CA PHE A 98 -4.67 -5.40 2.78
C PHE A 98 -3.81 -4.21 3.20
N ALA A 99 -3.30 -3.45 2.25
CA ALA A 99 -2.36 -2.36 2.49
C ALA A 99 -2.97 -1.27 3.37
N MET A 100 -4.25 -0.94 3.14
CA MET A 100 -4.94 0.10 3.92
C MET A 100 -5.22 -0.32 5.36
N GLN A 101 -5.39 -1.61 5.64
CA GLN A 101 -5.46 -2.10 7.01
C GLN A 101 -4.14 -1.84 7.76
N GLY A 102 -3.00 -2.12 7.14
CA GLY A 102 -1.69 -1.85 7.70
C GLY A 102 -1.39 -0.36 7.84
N LEU A 103 -1.56 0.43 6.79
CA LEU A 103 -1.28 1.86 6.79
C LEU A 103 -2.23 2.62 7.73
N GLY A 104 -3.54 2.32 7.68
CA GLY A 104 -4.56 2.97 8.50
C GLY A 104 -4.40 2.71 9.99
N SER A 105 -3.89 1.53 10.38
CA SER A 105 -3.62 1.18 11.78
C SER A 105 -2.16 1.38 12.22
N GLY A 106 -1.25 1.64 11.28
CA GLY A 106 0.19 1.71 11.55
C GLY A 106 0.58 2.79 12.55
N SER A 107 -0.09 3.93 12.54
CA SER A 107 0.14 4.99 13.53
C SER A 107 -0.28 4.55 14.94
N ILE A 108 -1.35 3.74 15.07
CA ILE A 108 -1.77 3.16 16.36
C ILE A 108 -0.72 2.17 16.83
N THR A 109 -0.23 1.29 15.96
CA THR A 109 0.88 0.36 16.28
C THR A 109 2.11 1.08 16.83
N LEU A 110 2.45 2.26 16.27
CA LEU A 110 3.67 3.00 16.62
C LEU A 110 3.56 3.86 17.88
N ALA A 111 2.36 4.35 18.22
CA ALA A 111 2.20 5.37 19.26
C ALA A 111 0.90 5.23 20.07
N GLY A 112 0.12 4.19 19.84
CA GLY A 112 -1.12 3.96 20.58
C GLY A 112 -0.87 3.55 22.02
N THR A 113 -1.82 3.89 22.91
CA THR A 113 -1.89 3.38 24.27
C THR A 113 -2.31 1.89 24.27
N PRO A 114 -2.06 1.13 25.34
CA PRO A 114 -2.57 -0.25 25.45
C PRO A 114 -4.07 -0.36 25.18
N GLN A 115 -4.87 0.62 25.62
CA GLN A 115 -6.31 0.63 25.37
C GLN A 115 -6.62 0.83 23.89
N GLN A 116 -5.95 1.79 23.21
CA GLN A 116 -6.11 2.01 21.77
C GLN A 116 -5.68 0.77 20.96
N HIS A 117 -4.61 0.07 21.37
CA HIS A 117 -4.22 -1.20 20.75
C HIS A 117 -5.34 -2.26 20.89
N ALA A 118 -5.93 -2.40 22.08
CA ALA A 118 -7.01 -3.38 22.32
C ALA A 118 -8.27 -3.05 21.52
N ASP A 119 -8.65 -1.77 21.45
CA ASP A 119 -9.90 -1.32 20.81
C ASP A 119 -9.86 -1.39 19.28
N TYR A 120 -8.67 -1.20 18.67
CA TYR A 120 -8.54 -1.06 17.22
C TYR A 120 -7.72 -2.18 16.57
N LEU A 121 -6.51 -2.48 17.04
CA LEU A 121 -5.58 -3.37 16.32
C LEU A 121 -6.08 -4.82 16.27
N THR A 122 -6.67 -5.32 17.35
CA THR A 122 -7.24 -6.68 17.38
C THR A 122 -8.39 -6.83 16.38
N ALA A 123 -9.21 -5.79 16.21
CA ALA A 123 -10.30 -5.79 15.26
C ALA A 123 -9.80 -5.68 13.80
N VAL A 124 -8.73 -4.91 13.56
CA VAL A 124 -8.04 -4.84 12.27
C VAL A 124 -7.48 -6.22 11.89
N ALA A 125 -6.77 -6.90 12.79
CA ALA A 125 -6.22 -8.23 12.56
C ALA A 125 -7.27 -9.28 12.17
N LYS A 126 -8.51 -9.13 12.68
CA LYS A 126 -9.65 -10.00 12.37
C LYS A 126 -10.44 -9.58 11.13
N GLY A 127 -10.15 -8.41 10.56
CA GLY A 127 -10.96 -7.84 9.47
C GLY A 127 -12.35 -7.38 9.90
N SER A 128 -12.59 -7.18 11.20
CA SER A 128 -13.88 -6.73 11.74
C SER A 128 -14.00 -5.21 11.85
N LYS A 129 -12.90 -4.47 11.68
CA LYS A 129 -12.87 -3.01 11.49
C LYS A 129 -11.99 -2.65 10.31
N ILE A 130 -12.45 -1.71 9.50
CA ILE A 130 -11.71 -1.15 8.38
C ILE A 130 -11.03 0.14 8.84
N ALA A 131 -9.72 0.21 8.60
CA ALA A 131 -8.88 1.35 8.96
C ALA A 131 -8.67 2.31 7.78
N ALA A 132 -8.45 3.60 8.08
CA ALA A 132 -8.04 4.59 7.10
C ALA A 132 -7.00 5.56 7.67
N PHE A 133 -6.15 6.09 6.78
CA PHE A 133 -5.08 7.05 7.08
C PHE A 133 -5.42 8.39 6.44
N ALA A 134 -5.82 9.38 7.25
CA ALA A 134 -6.35 10.66 6.79
C ALA A 134 -5.32 11.78 6.98
N LEU A 135 -4.37 11.89 6.04
CA LEU A 135 -3.27 12.85 6.09
C LEU A 135 -3.46 14.01 5.10
N SER A 136 -3.70 13.69 3.82
CA SER A 136 -3.73 14.65 2.71
C SER A 136 -4.92 15.61 2.77
N GLU A 137 -4.69 16.84 2.30
CA GLU A 137 -5.72 17.89 2.14
C GLU A 137 -5.71 18.41 0.70
N PRO A 138 -6.74 19.17 0.25
CA PRO A 138 -6.78 19.69 -1.11
C PRO A 138 -5.51 20.44 -1.53
N GLU A 139 -4.96 21.28 -0.64
CA GLU A 139 -3.76 22.08 -0.90
C GLU A 139 -2.49 21.51 -0.25
N ALA A 140 -2.56 20.34 0.39
CA ALA A 140 -1.45 19.72 1.12
C ALA A 140 -1.34 18.21 0.84
N GLY A 141 -0.92 17.86 -0.38
CA GLY A 141 -0.61 16.50 -0.81
C GLY A 141 0.85 16.15 -0.53
N SER A 142 1.76 16.51 -1.43
CA SER A 142 3.21 16.28 -1.23
C SER A 142 3.82 17.15 -0.14
N ASP A 143 3.33 18.38 0.03
CA ASP A 143 3.70 19.28 1.14
C ASP A 143 2.71 19.13 2.31
N VAL A 144 2.83 18.01 3.00
CA VAL A 144 1.98 17.68 4.17
C VAL A 144 2.11 18.73 5.29
N GLY A 145 3.25 19.41 5.40
CA GLY A 145 3.48 20.46 6.40
C GLY A 145 2.56 21.67 6.22
N ALA A 146 2.05 21.89 5.01
CA ALA A 146 1.15 22.99 4.67
C ALA A 146 -0.32 22.72 5.05
N MET A 147 -0.64 21.56 5.67
CA MET A 147 -2.03 21.24 6.06
C MET A 147 -2.69 22.37 6.84
N ALA A 148 -4.00 22.56 6.64
CA ALA A 148 -4.80 23.63 7.22
C ALA A 148 -5.81 23.14 8.28
N MET A 149 -6.18 21.86 8.28
CA MET A 149 -7.12 21.29 9.26
C MET A 149 -6.66 21.56 10.69
N ARG A 150 -7.57 21.99 11.56
CA ARG A 150 -7.29 22.39 12.95
C ARG A 150 -7.87 21.41 13.96
N ALA A 151 -7.21 21.30 15.09
CA ALA A 151 -7.69 20.65 16.29
C ALA A 151 -7.55 21.62 17.47
N GLU A 152 -8.68 22.10 18.00
CA GLU A 152 -8.74 23.01 19.12
C GLU A 152 -9.05 22.24 20.41
N ALA A 153 -8.29 22.51 21.49
CA ALA A 153 -8.55 21.90 22.79
C ALA A 153 -9.88 22.41 23.35
N THR A 154 -10.69 21.49 23.88
CA THR A 154 -11.94 21.78 24.61
C THR A 154 -11.79 21.31 26.08
N ALA A 155 -12.81 21.56 26.90
CA ALA A 155 -12.82 21.09 28.29
C ALA A 155 -12.63 19.57 28.37
N ASP A 156 -13.30 18.80 27.47
CA ASP A 156 -13.39 17.35 27.53
C ASP A 156 -12.61 16.62 26.44
N GLY A 157 -11.97 17.35 25.50
CA GLY A 157 -11.30 16.70 24.37
C GLY A 157 -10.74 17.66 23.34
N TRP A 158 -11.05 17.38 22.08
CA TRP A 158 -10.59 18.13 20.91
C TRP A 158 -11.75 18.39 19.94
N LYS A 159 -11.80 19.59 19.40
CA LYS A 159 -12.71 19.93 18.30
C LYS A 159 -11.91 19.97 17.00
N LEU A 160 -12.31 19.17 16.03
CA LEU A 160 -11.67 19.04 14.73
C LEU A 160 -12.50 19.80 13.69
N ASP A 161 -11.85 20.69 12.93
CA ASP A 161 -12.48 21.46 11.84
C ASP A 161 -11.54 21.47 10.62
N GLY A 162 -12.09 21.16 9.44
CA GLY A 162 -11.35 21.15 8.17
C GLY A 162 -11.72 19.99 7.26
N GLU A 163 -10.84 19.73 6.28
CA GLU A 163 -11.11 18.74 5.24
C GLU A 163 -9.87 17.86 5.00
N LYS A 164 -10.09 16.56 4.77
CA LYS A 164 -9.11 15.61 4.26
C LYS A 164 -9.58 15.04 2.95
N THR A 165 -8.72 14.94 1.95
CA THR A 165 -9.09 14.45 0.61
C THR A 165 -8.16 13.34 0.13
N TRP A 166 -8.59 12.59 -0.87
CA TRP A 166 -7.90 11.39 -1.37
C TRP A 166 -7.72 10.31 -0.30
N ILE A 167 -8.69 10.20 0.62
CA ILE A 167 -8.57 9.27 1.73
C ILE A 167 -9.03 7.88 1.31
N SER A 168 -8.08 6.98 1.22
CA SER A 168 -8.32 5.55 0.96
C SER A 168 -9.19 4.94 2.05
N ASN A 169 -10.13 4.08 1.69
CA ASN A 169 -11.21 3.59 2.53
C ASN A 169 -12.17 4.69 3.03
N GLY A 170 -12.08 5.91 2.50
CA GLY A 170 -13.05 6.97 2.81
C GLY A 170 -14.48 6.52 2.50
N GLY A 171 -15.39 6.71 3.45
CA GLY A 171 -16.79 6.27 3.33
C GLY A 171 -17.05 4.80 3.62
N ILE A 172 -16.00 3.96 3.76
CA ILE A 172 -16.14 2.56 4.15
C ILE A 172 -15.42 2.18 5.44
N ALA A 173 -14.48 3.02 5.91
CA ALA A 173 -13.73 2.78 7.13
C ALA A 173 -14.60 2.88 8.39
N ASP A 174 -14.25 2.12 9.42
CA ASP A 174 -14.85 2.20 10.75
C ASP A 174 -14.18 3.28 11.61
N PHE A 175 -12.91 3.57 11.34
CA PHE A 175 -12.15 4.64 11.99
C PHE A 175 -11.05 5.22 11.07
N TYR A 176 -10.65 6.42 11.41
CA TYR A 176 -9.64 7.19 10.68
C TYR A 176 -8.51 7.61 11.63
N CYS A 177 -7.24 7.39 11.26
CA CYS A 177 -6.11 8.07 11.85
C CYS A 177 -5.95 9.44 11.17
N VAL A 178 -6.35 10.51 11.86
CA VAL A 178 -6.45 11.87 11.32
C VAL A 178 -5.31 12.72 11.87
N PHE A 179 -4.71 13.55 11.02
CA PHE A 179 -3.66 14.48 11.38
C PHE A 179 -4.14 15.93 11.24
N ALA A 180 -4.03 16.72 12.31
CA ALA A 180 -4.51 18.10 12.32
C ALA A 180 -3.56 19.02 13.10
N LYS A 181 -3.59 20.32 12.82
CA LYS A 181 -2.80 21.33 13.54
C LYS A 181 -3.42 21.63 14.90
N THR A 182 -2.69 21.34 15.94
CA THR A 182 -2.95 21.79 17.34
C THR A 182 -2.20 23.08 17.67
N ASP A 183 -1.13 23.38 16.95
CA ASP A 183 -0.43 24.68 16.96
C ASP A 183 -0.25 25.17 15.50
N PRO A 184 -1.09 26.10 15.03
CA PRO A 184 -0.99 26.63 13.66
C PRO A 184 0.34 27.31 13.35
N ALA A 185 1.02 27.89 14.36
CA ALA A 185 2.30 28.56 14.20
C ALA A 185 3.50 27.60 14.20
N GLY A 186 3.31 26.37 14.68
CA GLY A 186 4.37 25.36 14.84
C GLY A 186 4.86 24.72 13.55
N GLY A 187 4.25 25.01 12.39
CA GLY A 187 4.54 24.33 11.11
C GLY A 187 4.34 22.83 11.24
N THR A 188 5.32 22.01 10.86
CA THR A 188 5.27 20.53 11.02
C THR A 188 5.32 20.10 12.48
N ARG A 189 5.85 20.93 13.37
CA ARG A 189 5.92 20.65 14.83
C ARG A 189 4.63 21.03 15.55
N GLY A 190 3.62 21.52 14.87
CA GLY A 190 2.30 21.82 15.42
C GLY A 190 1.21 20.81 15.06
N ILE A 191 1.58 19.64 14.52
CA ILE A 191 0.64 18.62 14.06
C ILE A 191 0.51 17.52 15.10
N THR A 192 -0.73 17.14 15.41
CA THR A 192 -1.09 16.01 16.29
C THR A 192 -1.93 14.99 15.53
N ALA A 193 -1.82 13.72 15.93
CA ALA A 193 -2.63 12.65 15.37
C ALA A 193 -3.81 12.32 16.30
N PHE A 194 -4.92 11.89 15.70
CA PHE A 194 -6.14 11.52 16.40
C PHE A 194 -6.75 10.25 15.80
N ILE A 195 -7.40 9.42 16.60
CA ILE A 195 -8.26 8.34 16.15
C ILE A 195 -9.70 8.87 16.15
N VAL A 196 -10.37 8.87 15.02
CA VAL A 196 -11.74 9.35 14.88
C VAL A 196 -12.61 8.21 14.34
N ASP A 197 -13.58 7.76 15.13
CA ASP A 197 -14.54 6.76 14.68
C ASP A 197 -15.45 7.34 13.59
N ALA A 198 -15.78 6.54 12.58
CA ALA A 198 -16.55 6.99 11.41
C ALA A 198 -17.93 7.57 11.74
N LYS A 199 -18.50 7.17 12.89
CA LYS A 199 -19.82 7.62 13.37
C LYS A 199 -19.74 8.86 14.27
N THR A 200 -18.56 9.47 14.42
CA THR A 200 -18.40 10.68 15.25
C THR A 200 -19.24 11.81 14.69
N PRO A 201 -20.11 12.46 15.50
CA PRO A 201 -20.88 13.63 15.04
C PRO A 201 -19.96 14.73 14.53
N GLY A 202 -20.35 15.36 13.39
CA GLY A 202 -19.55 16.36 12.73
C GLY A 202 -18.51 15.82 11.73
N LEU A 203 -18.43 14.50 11.55
CA LEU A 203 -17.68 13.88 10.46
C LEU A 203 -18.61 13.46 9.32
N ASP A 204 -18.40 14.02 8.13
CA ASP A 204 -19.05 13.60 6.88
C ASP A 204 -18.03 12.89 5.97
N THR A 205 -18.36 11.67 5.54
CA THR A 205 -17.54 10.83 4.69
C THR A 205 -18.21 10.48 3.36
N SER A 206 -19.31 11.19 3.02
CA SER A 206 -20.18 10.87 1.87
C SER A 206 -19.65 11.35 0.52
N ALA A 207 -18.65 12.26 0.51
CA ALA A 207 -18.09 12.81 -0.71
C ALA A 207 -17.09 11.84 -1.36
N HIS A 208 -17.63 10.82 -2.03
CA HIS A 208 -16.84 9.80 -2.73
C HIS A 208 -16.09 10.39 -3.94
N ILE A 209 -14.90 9.83 -4.20
CA ILE A 209 -14.06 10.16 -5.35
C ILE A 209 -13.89 8.90 -6.18
N ASP A 210 -14.37 8.92 -7.42
CA ASP A 210 -14.15 7.84 -8.37
C ASP A 210 -12.85 8.09 -9.15
N VAL A 211 -12.06 7.04 -9.30
CA VAL A 211 -10.77 7.08 -10.00
C VAL A 211 -10.73 6.02 -11.10
N MET A 212 -9.65 6.04 -11.90
CA MET A 212 -9.54 5.21 -13.11
C MET A 212 -9.45 3.69 -12.84
N ALA A 213 -9.24 3.27 -11.61
CA ALA A 213 -9.19 1.86 -11.20
C ALA A 213 -10.01 1.66 -9.92
N PRO A 214 -10.52 0.45 -9.61
CA PRO A 214 -11.22 0.18 -8.37
C PRO A 214 -10.40 0.57 -7.14
N HIS A 215 -10.87 1.55 -6.37
CA HIS A 215 -10.14 2.09 -5.22
C HIS A 215 -11.05 3.00 -4.39
N PRO A 216 -11.66 2.53 -3.31
CA PRO A 216 -12.57 3.34 -2.50
C PRO A 216 -11.85 4.57 -1.94
N LEU A 217 -12.25 5.76 -2.38
CA LEU A 217 -11.73 7.05 -1.93
C LEU A 217 -12.86 7.99 -1.54
N ALA A 218 -12.59 8.89 -0.60
CA ALA A 218 -13.47 10.00 -0.29
C ALA A 218 -12.71 11.24 0.19
N THR A 219 -13.41 12.37 0.14
CA THR A 219 -13.13 13.56 0.92
C THR A 219 -13.88 13.43 2.25
N LEU A 220 -13.19 13.72 3.35
CA LEU A 220 -13.72 13.75 4.70
C LEU A 220 -13.86 15.20 5.15
N ARG A 221 -15.05 15.60 5.59
CA ARG A 221 -15.31 16.94 6.14
C ARG A 221 -15.55 16.86 7.62
N PHE A 222 -14.88 17.73 8.36
CA PHE A 222 -14.97 17.83 9.81
C PHE A 222 -15.54 19.21 10.14
N GLU A 223 -16.73 19.24 10.72
CA GLU A 223 -17.44 20.46 11.12
C GLU A 223 -17.83 20.33 12.59
N ASN A 224 -17.16 21.09 13.47
CA ASN A 224 -17.35 20.95 14.92
C ASN A 224 -17.30 19.48 15.39
N CYS A 225 -16.41 18.69 14.80
CA CYS A 225 -16.27 17.28 15.12
C CYS A 225 -15.53 17.12 16.45
N VAL A 226 -16.27 16.82 17.52
CA VAL A 226 -15.70 16.73 18.87
C VAL A 226 -15.33 15.27 19.18
N VAL A 227 -14.06 15.09 19.60
CA VAL A 227 -13.53 13.80 20.03
C VAL A 227 -13.00 13.88 21.46
N PRO A 228 -13.05 12.80 22.26
CA PRO A 228 -12.55 12.81 23.65
C PRO A 228 -11.01 12.96 23.69
N ARG A 229 -10.46 13.31 24.85
CA ARG A 229 -9.00 13.38 25.05
C ARG A 229 -8.28 12.08 24.71
N THR A 230 -8.94 10.94 24.95
CA THR A 230 -8.44 9.60 24.64
C THR A 230 -8.31 9.31 23.14
N ALA A 231 -8.90 10.14 22.26
CA ALA A 231 -8.73 10.06 20.81
C ALA A 231 -7.34 10.53 20.35
N GLN A 232 -6.63 11.33 21.17
CA GLN A 232 -5.26 11.74 20.82
C GLN A 232 -4.36 10.53 20.69
N LEU A 233 -3.64 10.45 19.58
CA LEU A 233 -2.73 9.36 19.25
C LEU A 233 -1.27 9.83 19.36
N GLY A 234 -0.54 9.27 20.33
CA GLY A 234 0.82 9.66 20.62
C GLY A 234 0.93 11.03 21.29
N GLU A 235 2.10 11.64 21.17
CA GLU A 235 2.43 12.91 21.81
C GLU A 235 1.76 14.10 21.12
N LEU A 236 1.37 15.12 21.91
CA LEU A 236 0.92 16.42 21.40
C LEU A 236 2.03 17.01 20.51
N ASN A 237 1.66 17.50 19.33
CA ASN A 237 2.57 18.04 18.33
C ASN A 237 3.61 17.04 17.75
N GLY A 238 3.43 15.73 18.02
CA GLY A 238 4.25 14.64 17.50
C GLY A 238 3.75 14.02 16.19
N GLY A 239 2.58 14.46 15.70
CA GLY A 239 1.85 13.81 14.60
C GLY A 239 2.61 13.77 13.27
N PHE A 240 3.34 14.82 12.90
CA PHE A 240 4.12 14.81 11.65
C PHE A 240 5.19 13.70 11.67
N LYS A 241 5.94 13.58 12.75
CA LYS A 241 6.96 12.53 12.90
C LYS A 241 6.31 11.15 12.87
N LEU A 242 5.15 11.00 13.50
CA LEU A 242 4.41 9.75 13.50
C LEU A 242 3.92 9.39 12.10
N ALA A 243 3.36 10.35 11.34
CA ALA A 243 2.95 10.12 9.95
C ALA A 243 4.11 9.67 9.07
N MET A 244 5.26 10.34 9.15
CA MET A 244 6.44 9.99 8.35
C MET A 244 6.97 8.58 8.69
N ARG A 245 7.02 8.23 9.98
CA ARG A 245 7.42 6.89 10.43
C ARG A 245 6.45 5.81 9.91
N THR A 246 5.15 6.08 9.92
CA THR A 246 4.14 5.18 9.37
C THR A 246 4.37 4.97 7.87
N LEU A 247 4.54 6.05 7.11
CA LEU A 247 4.80 5.98 5.67
C LEU A 247 6.11 5.25 5.35
N ASP A 248 7.17 5.42 6.15
CA ASP A 248 8.46 4.74 5.92
C ASP A 248 8.35 3.21 6.05
N ILE A 249 7.46 2.71 6.93
CA ILE A 249 7.18 1.27 7.03
C ILE A 249 6.53 0.75 5.75
N PHE A 250 5.52 1.46 5.25
CA PHE A 250 4.67 0.95 4.17
C PHE A 250 5.22 1.29 2.76
N ARG A 251 6.09 2.29 2.62
CA ARG A 251 6.64 2.72 1.31
C ARG A 251 7.33 1.58 0.55
N ALA A 252 8.16 0.77 1.22
CA ALA A 252 8.79 -0.39 0.57
C ALA A 252 7.75 -1.43 0.12
N SER A 253 6.63 -1.55 0.83
CA SER A 253 5.58 -2.50 0.48
C SER A 253 4.77 -2.07 -0.76
N VAL A 254 4.69 -0.76 -1.09
CA VAL A 254 4.14 -0.28 -2.38
C VAL A 254 4.94 -0.85 -3.55
N ALA A 255 6.27 -0.96 -3.38
CA ALA A 255 7.11 -1.61 -4.40
C ALA A 255 6.71 -3.09 -4.59
N GLY A 256 6.37 -3.81 -3.51
CA GLY A 256 5.83 -5.18 -3.60
C GLY A 256 4.56 -5.26 -4.46
N ALA A 257 3.59 -4.37 -4.24
CA ALA A 257 2.39 -4.30 -5.07
C ALA A 257 2.71 -4.07 -6.56
N ALA A 258 3.59 -3.12 -6.85
CA ALA A 258 4.03 -2.86 -8.22
C ALA A 258 4.71 -4.08 -8.86
N LEU A 259 5.54 -4.81 -8.10
CA LEU A 259 6.16 -6.06 -8.57
C LEU A 259 5.11 -7.11 -8.91
N GLY A 260 4.10 -7.30 -8.05
CA GLY A 260 3.01 -8.25 -8.29
C GLY A 260 2.27 -7.95 -9.60
N MET A 261 1.87 -6.70 -9.80
CA MET A 261 1.23 -6.27 -11.04
C MET A 261 2.14 -6.44 -12.27
N GLY A 262 3.42 -6.07 -12.15
CA GLY A 262 4.40 -6.23 -13.24
C GLY A 262 4.65 -7.70 -13.59
N ARG A 263 4.80 -8.59 -12.59
CA ARG A 263 4.92 -10.05 -12.81
C ARG A 263 3.68 -10.63 -13.47
N ARG A 264 2.49 -10.18 -13.07
CA ARG A 264 1.25 -10.61 -13.72
C ARG A 264 1.22 -10.17 -15.17
N ALA A 265 1.56 -8.94 -15.48
CA ALA A 265 1.60 -8.45 -16.85
C ALA A 265 2.61 -9.23 -17.72
N LEU A 266 3.78 -9.56 -17.18
CA LEU A 266 4.76 -10.40 -17.86
C LEU A 266 4.20 -11.81 -18.14
N ALA A 267 3.53 -12.42 -17.15
CA ALA A 267 2.91 -13.73 -17.32
C ALA A 267 1.83 -13.73 -18.41
N GLU A 268 0.98 -12.69 -18.44
CA GLU A 268 -0.04 -12.51 -19.49
C GLU A 268 0.61 -12.32 -20.88
N ALA A 269 1.67 -11.52 -20.96
CA ALA A 269 2.41 -11.31 -22.22
C ALA A 269 3.04 -12.60 -22.73
N ILE A 270 3.64 -13.41 -21.85
CA ILE A 270 4.20 -14.72 -22.19
C ILE A 270 3.09 -15.66 -22.69
N ALA A 271 1.99 -15.77 -21.96
CA ALA A 271 0.86 -16.65 -22.33
C ALA A 271 0.26 -16.23 -23.69
N HIS A 272 0.06 -14.91 -23.88
CA HIS A 272 -0.44 -14.38 -25.15
C HIS A 272 0.54 -14.65 -26.30
N SER A 273 1.83 -14.40 -26.14
CA SER A 273 2.82 -14.58 -27.21
C SER A 273 2.97 -16.03 -27.66
N LYS A 274 2.85 -17.00 -26.75
CA LYS A 274 2.86 -18.44 -27.07
C LYS A 274 1.60 -18.90 -27.83
N LYS A 275 0.47 -18.23 -27.62
CA LYS A 275 -0.82 -18.59 -28.22
C LYS A 275 -1.09 -17.84 -29.52
N ARG A 276 -0.73 -16.57 -29.63
CA ARG A 276 -0.99 -15.70 -30.78
C ARG A 276 -0.16 -16.14 -31.98
N ARG A 277 -0.82 -16.44 -33.08
CA ARG A 277 -0.17 -16.77 -34.37
C ARG A 277 -0.28 -15.62 -35.36
N MET A 278 0.81 -15.37 -36.08
CA MET A 278 0.87 -14.41 -37.20
C MET A 278 2.04 -14.79 -38.12
N PHE A 279 1.91 -14.49 -39.38
CA PHE A 279 2.94 -14.79 -40.39
C PHE A 279 3.48 -16.24 -40.33
N GLY A 280 2.60 -17.20 -40.08
CA GLY A 280 2.92 -18.65 -40.09
C GLY A 280 3.53 -19.20 -38.79
N GLN A 281 3.84 -18.37 -37.80
CA GLN A 281 4.48 -18.78 -36.54
C GLN A 281 3.79 -18.15 -35.31
N THR A 282 4.23 -18.48 -34.10
CA THR A 282 3.71 -17.82 -32.90
C THR A 282 4.38 -16.46 -32.68
N LEU A 283 3.73 -15.58 -31.95
CA LEU A 283 4.33 -14.28 -31.59
C LEU A 283 5.64 -14.47 -30.80
N ALA A 284 5.75 -15.54 -30.00
CA ALA A 284 6.94 -15.89 -29.23
C ALA A 284 8.17 -16.23 -30.08
N ASP A 285 7.97 -16.66 -31.36
CA ASP A 285 9.06 -17.04 -32.26
C ASP A 285 9.80 -15.82 -32.84
N PHE A 286 9.23 -14.62 -32.72
CA PHE A 286 9.85 -13.40 -33.25
C PHE A 286 10.89 -12.83 -32.27
N GLN A 287 12.09 -12.49 -32.80
CA GLN A 287 13.20 -11.94 -32.00
C GLN A 287 12.82 -10.64 -31.28
N LEU A 288 12.01 -9.76 -31.89
CA LEU A 288 11.53 -8.54 -31.22
C LEU A 288 10.64 -8.83 -30.01
N THR A 289 9.84 -9.92 -30.05
CA THR A 289 9.07 -10.38 -28.91
C THR A 289 9.97 -10.91 -27.81
N GLN A 290 10.96 -11.74 -28.18
CA GLN A 290 11.92 -12.29 -27.23
C GLN A 290 12.73 -11.18 -26.55
N ALA A 291 13.19 -10.19 -27.30
CA ALA A 291 13.90 -9.02 -26.78
C ALA A 291 13.02 -8.23 -25.79
N LYS A 292 11.75 -7.99 -26.10
CA LYS A 292 10.78 -7.33 -25.18
C LYS A 292 10.57 -8.12 -23.91
N LEU A 293 10.32 -9.42 -23.99
CA LEU A 293 10.14 -10.27 -22.82
C LEU A 293 11.39 -10.29 -21.93
N GLY A 294 12.59 -10.32 -22.54
CA GLY A 294 13.86 -10.21 -21.83
C GLY A 294 14.02 -8.87 -21.09
N GLU A 295 13.68 -7.76 -21.74
CA GLU A 295 13.67 -6.44 -21.13
C GLU A 295 12.70 -6.36 -19.95
N MET A 296 11.46 -6.83 -20.14
CA MET A 296 10.44 -6.86 -19.09
C MET A 296 10.92 -7.66 -17.85
N ALA A 297 11.51 -8.83 -18.06
CA ALA A 297 12.03 -9.67 -17.00
C ALA A 297 13.16 -8.95 -16.23
N ALA A 298 14.12 -8.33 -16.93
CA ALA A 298 15.23 -7.61 -16.31
C ALA A 298 14.77 -6.40 -15.49
N LEU A 299 13.77 -5.64 -15.99
CA LEU A 299 13.19 -4.50 -15.29
C LEU A 299 12.51 -4.91 -13.97
N ILE A 300 11.78 -6.02 -13.98
CA ILE A 300 11.11 -6.55 -12.78
C ILE A 300 12.14 -7.07 -11.79
N ASP A 301 13.09 -7.87 -12.24
CA ASP A 301 14.08 -8.51 -11.35
C ASP A 301 14.98 -7.47 -10.67
N GLY A 302 15.46 -6.48 -11.40
CA GLY A 302 16.21 -5.35 -10.84
C GLY A 302 15.42 -4.57 -9.79
N ALA A 303 14.13 -4.30 -10.04
CA ALA A 303 13.26 -3.64 -9.08
C ALA A 303 12.98 -4.52 -7.85
N ALA A 304 12.83 -5.84 -8.03
CA ALA A 304 12.62 -6.80 -6.96
C ALA A 304 13.80 -6.84 -5.99
N LEU A 305 15.04 -6.91 -6.50
CA LEU A 305 16.25 -6.90 -5.67
C LEU A 305 16.36 -5.61 -4.83
N LEU A 306 16.04 -4.44 -5.40
CA LEU A 306 16.01 -3.17 -4.66
C LEU A 306 14.92 -3.20 -3.56
N THR A 307 13.76 -3.77 -3.85
CA THR A 307 12.62 -3.87 -2.93
C THR A 307 12.95 -4.79 -1.75
N TYR A 308 13.46 -5.99 -2.04
CA TYR A 308 13.80 -6.96 -1.00
C TYR A 308 14.96 -6.48 -0.12
N ARG A 309 15.96 -5.81 -0.72
CA ARG A 309 17.04 -5.15 0.03
C ARG A 309 16.48 -4.09 0.99
N ALA A 310 15.59 -3.21 0.53
CA ALA A 310 15.04 -2.15 1.37
C ALA A 310 14.24 -2.71 2.55
N ALA A 311 13.41 -3.72 2.31
CA ALA A 311 12.65 -4.40 3.34
C ALA A 311 13.57 -5.11 4.35
N TRP A 312 14.57 -5.85 3.86
CA TRP A 312 15.56 -6.54 4.70
C TRP A 312 16.36 -5.57 5.58
N MET A 313 16.81 -4.44 5.02
CA MET A 313 17.59 -3.44 5.77
C MET A 313 16.82 -2.90 6.98
N ARG A 314 15.52 -2.64 6.84
CA ARG A 314 14.67 -2.20 7.94
C ARG A 314 14.52 -3.29 8.99
N ASP A 315 14.12 -4.49 8.59
CA ASP A 315 13.84 -5.60 9.51
C ASP A 315 15.11 -6.05 10.25
N ASP A 316 16.26 -6.05 9.57
CA ASP A 316 17.56 -6.38 10.18
C ASP A 316 17.97 -5.36 11.24
N ALA A 317 17.75 -4.06 10.98
CA ALA A 317 18.02 -3.01 11.97
C ALA A 317 17.12 -3.17 13.21
N GLU A 318 15.84 -3.40 13.02
CA GLU A 318 14.90 -3.64 14.13
C GLU A 318 15.24 -4.91 14.92
N ARG A 319 15.57 -6.01 14.23
CA ARG A 319 15.96 -7.28 14.86
C ARG A 319 17.24 -7.15 15.70
N ARG A 320 18.22 -6.40 15.23
CA ARG A 320 19.49 -6.16 15.95
C ARG A 320 19.38 -5.10 17.05
N GLY A 321 18.29 -4.32 17.09
CA GLY A 321 18.20 -3.14 17.96
C GLY A 321 19.31 -2.11 17.70
N ALA A 322 19.81 -2.02 16.47
CA ALA A 322 20.95 -1.21 16.06
C ALA A 322 20.62 -0.39 14.80
N PRO A 323 21.33 0.70 14.54
CA PRO A 323 21.16 1.46 13.30
C PRO A 323 21.28 0.55 12.07
N ALA A 324 20.47 0.82 11.05
CA ALA A 324 20.54 0.12 9.79
C ALA A 324 21.90 0.34 9.09
N VAL A 325 22.30 -0.62 8.28
CA VAL A 325 23.42 -0.43 7.36
C VAL A 325 22.96 0.46 6.21
N GLY A 326 23.36 1.74 6.23
CA GLY A 326 22.97 2.74 5.25
C GLY A 326 21.61 3.42 5.54
N ASP A 327 21.16 4.23 4.59
CA ASP A 327 19.93 5.03 4.69
C ASP A 327 18.71 4.20 4.28
N VAL A 328 17.93 3.74 5.25
CA VAL A 328 16.70 2.95 5.03
C VAL A 328 15.65 3.73 4.27
N SER A 329 15.49 5.04 4.56
CA SER A 329 14.52 5.88 3.86
C SER A 329 14.89 6.06 2.38
N ALA A 330 16.18 6.24 2.07
CA ALA A 330 16.65 6.29 0.68
C ALA A 330 16.49 4.93 -0.02
N ALA A 331 16.78 3.81 0.66
CA ALA A 331 16.58 2.48 0.11
C ALA A 331 15.09 2.20 -0.21
N ALA A 332 14.18 2.57 0.69
CA ALA A 332 12.73 2.46 0.46
C ALA A 332 12.25 3.36 -0.69
N ALA A 333 12.81 4.58 -0.79
CA ALA A 333 12.50 5.49 -1.89
C ALA A 333 12.99 4.94 -3.24
N MET A 334 14.21 4.38 -3.31
CA MET A 334 14.74 3.71 -4.50
C MET A 334 13.85 2.54 -4.90
N ALA A 335 13.48 1.69 -3.95
CA ALA A 335 12.61 0.54 -4.18
C ALA A 335 11.26 0.97 -4.77
N LYS A 336 10.57 1.92 -4.12
CA LYS A 336 9.26 2.39 -4.56
C LYS A 336 9.33 3.03 -5.95
N MET A 337 10.28 3.93 -6.17
CA MET A 337 10.45 4.61 -7.46
C MET A 337 10.73 3.59 -8.57
N CYS A 338 11.75 2.75 -8.42
CA CYS A 338 12.13 1.79 -9.45
C CYS A 338 11.01 0.78 -9.74
N ALA A 339 10.37 0.23 -8.70
CA ALA A 339 9.32 -0.77 -8.90
C ALA A 339 8.10 -0.18 -9.61
N THR A 340 7.62 0.99 -9.20
CA THR A 340 6.41 1.58 -9.80
C THR A 340 6.65 2.07 -11.23
N GLU A 341 7.83 2.64 -11.54
CA GLU A 341 8.19 3.07 -12.90
C GLU A 341 8.42 1.86 -13.81
N ASN A 342 9.19 0.86 -13.36
CA ASN A 342 9.47 -0.33 -14.14
C ASN A 342 8.21 -1.17 -14.39
N ALA A 343 7.35 -1.35 -13.36
CA ALA A 343 6.08 -2.06 -13.53
C ALA A 343 5.16 -1.33 -14.52
N SER A 344 5.08 0.00 -14.46
CA SER A 344 4.32 0.79 -15.44
C SER A 344 4.81 0.54 -16.88
N ARG A 345 6.13 0.53 -17.08
CA ARG A 345 6.74 0.23 -18.38
C ARG A 345 6.48 -1.20 -18.83
N VAL A 346 6.58 -2.17 -17.92
CA VAL A 346 6.32 -3.59 -18.21
C VAL A 346 4.86 -3.82 -18.59
N ILE A 347 3.93 -3.21 -17.86
CA ILE A 347 2.49 -3.31 -18.13
C ILE A 347 2.15 -2.67 -19.49
N ASP A 348 2.72 -1.50 -19.80
CA ASP A 348 2.57 -0.85 -21.10
C ASP A 348 3.06 -1.75 -22.24
N MET A 349 4.24 -2.37 -22.10
CA MET A 349 4.76 -3.32 -23.08
C MET A 349 3.86 -4.55 -23.23
N ALA A 350 3.33 -5.10 -22.12
CA ALA A 350 2.41 -6.23 -22.14
C ALA A 350 1.12 -5.87 -22.88
N LEU A 351 0.52 -4.70 -22.56
CA LEU A 351 -0.67 -4.18 -23.22
C LEU A 351 -0.44 -4.03 -24.73
N GLN A 352 0.69 -3.41 -25.12
CA GLN A 352 1.06 -3.24 -26.54
C GLN A 352 1.20 -4.58 -27.26
N MET A 353 1.77 -5.62 -26.62
CA MET A 353 1.90 -6.96 -27.19
C MET A 353 0.55 -7.65 -27.41
N HIS A 354 -0.49 -7.31 -26.65
CA HIS A 354 -1.84 -7.83 -26.84
C HIS A 354 -2.60 -7.17 -28.00
N GLY A 355 -2.07 -6.06 -28.56
CA GLY A 355 -2.73 -5.32 -29.65
C GLY A 355 -4.13 -4.83 -29.23
N GLY A 356 -5.14 -4.98 -30.10
CA GLY A 356 -6.50 -4.55 -29.78
C GLY A 356 -7.12 -5.20 -28.54
N LEU A 357 -6.69 -6.40 -28.15
CA LEU A 357 -7.11 -7.02 -26.89
C LEU A 357 -6.55 -6.27 -25.68
N GLY A 358 -5.38 -5.65 -25.81
CA GLY A 358 -4.75 -4.92 -24.72
C GLY A 358 -5.55 -3.71 -24.25
N VAL A 359 -6.33 -3.09 -25.14
CA VAL A 359 -7.16 -1.91 -24.81
C VAL A 359 -8.65 -2.25 -24.62
N LYS A 360 -9.00 -3.54 -24.71
CA LYS A 360 -10.38 -3.99 -24.47
C LYS A 360 -10.65 -4.03 -22.97
N VAL A 361 -11.61 -3.22 -22.50
CA VAL A 361 -12.05 -3.21 -21.10
C VAL A 361 -12.41 -4.62 -20.62
N GLY A 362 -11.91 -4.96 -19.44
CA GLY A 362 -12.11 -6.28 -18.82
C GLY A 362 -11.03 -7.31 -19.17
N THR A 363 -10.00 -6.97 -19.95
CA THR A 363 -8.81 -7.83 -20.07
C THR A 363 -7.83 -7.52 -18.92
N LYS A 364 -7.07 -8.52 -18.47
CA LYS A 364 -6.18 -8.35 -17.31
C LYS A 364 -5.13 -7.27 -17.53
N VAL A 365 -4.50 -7.20 -18.70
CA VAL A 365 -3.47 -6.18 -18.99
C VAL A 365 -4.04 -4.77 -19.05
N GLU A 366 -5.29 -4.60 -19.49
CA GLU A 366 -5.98 -3.32 -19.48
C GLU A 366 -6.28 -2.85 -18.05
N SER A 367 -6.81 -3.74 -17.19
CA SER A 367 -7.06 -3.39 -15.80
C SER A 367 -5.76 -3.04 -15.07
N LEU A 368 -4.69 -3.84 -15.24
CA LEU A 368 -3.38 -3.56 -14.66
C LEU A 368 -2.80 -2.21 -15.11
N TYR A 369 -3.06 -1.79 -16.35
CA TYR A 369 -2.62 -0.49 -16.86
C TYR A 369 -3.28 0.68 -16.13
N ARG A 370 -4.54 0.55 -15.75
CA ARG A 370 -5.25 1.53 -14.92
C ARG A 370 -4.77 1.48 -13.47
N ASP A 371 -4.65 0.28 -12.90
CA ASP A 371 -4.29 0.07 -11.50
C ASP A 371 -2.90 0.61 -11.16
N ILE A 372 -1.89 0.28 -11.98
CA ILE A 372 -0.50 0.68 -11.71
C ILE A 372 -0.28 2.19 -11.68
N ARG A 373 -1.14 2.96 -12.37
CA ARG A 373 -0.91 4.39 -12.57
C ARG A 373 -0.90 5.18 -11.25
N SER A 374 -1.75 4.83 -10.32
CA SER A 374 -1.85 5.49 -9.02
C SER A 374 -0.65 5.24 -8.11
N LEU A 375 0.04 4.10 -8.24
CA LEU A 375 1.21 3.75 -7.43
C LEU A 375 2.40 4.71 -7.63
N ARG A 376 2.47 5.40 -8.77
CA ARG A 376 3.48 6.42 -9.04
C ARG A 376 3.18 7.76 -8.35
N ILE A 377 1.96 7.93 -7.83
CA ILE A 377 1.45 9.19 -7.28
C ILE A 377 1.35 9.12 -5.76
N TYR A 378 0.63 8.13 -5.21
CA TYR A 378 0.38 8.06 -3.78
C TYR A 378 1.60 7.58 -2.98
N GLU A 379 1.56 7.77 -1.66
CA GLU A 379 2.64 7.48 -0.71
C GLU A 379 3.99 8.13 -1.10
N GLY A 380 3.90 9.33 -1.65
CA GLY A 380 5.01 10.10 -2.17
C GLY A 380 5.23 9.84 -3.67
N ALA A 381 4.93 10.84 -4.49
CA ALA A 381 5.12 10.79 -5.94
C ALA A 381 6.57 10.47 -6.34
N THR A 382 6.78 10.01 -7.58
CA THR A 382 8.11 9.70 -8.13
C THR A 382 9.11 10.82 -7.85
N GLU A 383 8.71 12.07 -8.02
CA GLU A 383 9.55 13.26 -7.80
C GLU A 383 9.93 13.42 -6.32
N VAL A 384 9.04 13.10 -5.41
CA VAL A 384 9.34 13.09 -3.95
C VAL A 384 10.36 12.01 -3.63
N GLN A 385 10.25 10.82 -4.23
CA GLN A 385 11.24 9.76 -4.05
C GLN A 385 12.62 10.21 -4.58
N GLN A 386 12.66 10.83 -5.75
CA GLN A 386 13.90 11.38 -6.34
C GLN A 386 14.57 12.39 -5.40
N LEU A 387 13.78 13.28 -4.77
CA LEU A 387 14.30 14.25 -3.80
C LEU A 387 14.86 13.59 -2.53
N ILE A 388 14.21 12.54 -2.02
CA ILE A 388 14.70 11.78 -0.86
C ILE A 388 16.04 11.14 -1.19
N ILE A 389 16.12 10.45 -2.35
CA ILE A 389 17.34 9.79 -2.82
C ILE A 389 18.46 10.83 -3.03
N GLY A 390 18.18 11.92 -3.76
CA GLY A 390 19.15 12.95 -4.07
C GLY A 390 19.72 13.61 -2.80
N LYS A 391 18.87 13.92 -1.81
CA LYS A 391 19.30 14.44 -0.52
C LYS A 391 20.16 13.44 0.27
N SER A 392 19.89 12.14 0.16
CA SER A 392 20.71 11.12 0.80
C SER A 392 22.09 11.03 0.15
N VAL A 393 22.15 10.99 -1.19
CA VAL A 393 23.41 10.97 -1.95
C VAL A 393 24.29 12.18 -1.66
N LEU A 394 23.71 13.38 -1.51
CA LEU A 394 24.45 14.60 -1.22
C LEU A 394 24.99 14.68 0.22
N ARG A 395 24.48 13.84 1.13
CA ARG A 395 24.98 13.79 2.52
C ARG A 395 26.19 12.86 2.69
N GLY A 396 26.45 11.98 1.72
CA GLY A 396 27.55 11.01 1.71
C GLY A 396 27.15 9.73 2.37
#